data_95ce2d0e77246f70a9cb4bcb7b1ef84f
#
_entry.id   95ce2d0e77246f70a9cb4bcb7b1ef84f
#
_cell.length_a   1.000
_cell.length_b   1.000
_cell.length_c   1.000
_cell.angle_alpha   90.00
_cell.angle_beta   90.00
_cell.angle_gamma   90.00
#
_symmetry.space_group_name_H-M   'P 1'
#
loop_
_entity.id
_entity.type
_entity.pdbx_description
1 polymer ?
#
loop_
_entity_poly.entity_id
_entity_poly.type
_entity_poly.pdbx_seq_one_letter_code
_entity_poly.pdbx_strand_id
1 'polypeptide(L)'
;MSTFTAACVQITSRTDVHDNLKVTTDLIRQAVDAGADFIATPEVTNLLEPNKAAAQEKAQLQDDDITLAAFREIAAETGKWLLAGSLVIKKPDDDRLTNRSFLIGPDGAIVAQYDKIHMFDVELQNGESHKESRAYAPGDKAVLADTVWGPFGLSICYDVRFSHLYQQLALAGARVMTVPAAFTETTGQAHWHILLRARAIENGAFVIAPAQCGQHSEKRRTYGHSLIIDPWGEILAEAGDEPGIILAEIDLDQVAKRRQQIPNLKNHRDFDLVVPDSIATAAE
;
A
#
# COMPACT_ATOMS: atom_id res chain seq x y z
N MET A 1 -13.06 -19.07 -5.51
CA MET A 1 -13.23 -18.28 -6.74
C MET A 1 -11.84 -17.93 -7.25
N SER A 2 -11.58 -18.07 -8.57
CA SER A 2 -10.27 -17.72 -9.16
C SER A 2 -10.21 -16.30 -9.70
N THR A 3 -11.36 -15.64 -9.88
CA THR A 3 -11.47 -14.28 -10.43
C THR A 3 -12.22 -13.34 -9.50
N PHE A 4 -11.85 -12.05 -9.55
CA PHE A 4 -12.55 -10.95 -8.90
C PHE A 4 -12.18 -9.61 -9.55
N THR A 5 -13.01 -8.59 -9.39
CA THR A 5 -12.70 -7.24 -9.85
C THR A 5 -12.07 -6.42 -8.72
N ALA A 6 -10.82 -5.99 -8.92
CA ALA A 6 -10.12 -5.08 -8.02
C ALA A 6 -10.31 -3.62 -8.45
N ALA A 7 -10.47 -2.72 -7.49
CA ALA A 7 -10.46 -1.28 -7.70
C ALA A 7 -9.37 -0.60 -6.87
N CYS A 8 -8.67 0.36 -7.47
CA CYS A 8 -7.88 1.35 -6.75
C CYS A 8 -8.62 2.68 -6.73
N VAL A 9 -8.77 3.24 -5.54
CA VAL A 9 -9.22 4.62 -5.33
C VAL A 9 -7.99 5.52 -5.32
N GLN A 10 -8.01 6.61 -6.09
CA GLN A 10 -6.98 7.64 -6.11
C GLN A 10 -7.55 8.94 -5.58
N ILE A 11 -6.91 9.55 -4.59
CA ILE A 11 -7.39 10.77 -3.93
C ILE A 11 -6.25 11.76 -3.68
N THR A 12 -6.65 12.98 -3.30
CA THR A 12 -5.75 14.01 -2.77
C THR A 12 -6.15 14.31 -1.33
N SER A 13 -5.66 13.49 -0.38
CA SER A 13 -5.90 13.72 1.04
C SER A 13 -5.27 15.03 1.50
N ARG A 14 -5.97 15.73 2.39
CA ARG A 14 -5.56 17.01 2.96
C ARG A 14 -5.50 16.91 4.49
N THR A 15 -5.49 18.05 5.14
CA THR A 15 -5.37 18.18 6.61
C THR A 15 -6.69 18.08 7.35
N ASP A 16 -7.82 17.94 6.66
CA ASP A 16 -9.14 17.76 7.24
C ASP A 16 -9.62 16.32 7.07
N VAL A 17 -9.85 15.63 8.20
CA VAL A 17 -10.24 14.21 8.22
C VAL A 17 -11.66 14.02 7.67
N HIS A 18 -12.59 14.94 7.94
CA HIS A 18 -13.97 14.82 7.48
C HIS A 18 -14.09 15.02 5.96
N ASP A 19 -13.34 15.99 5.41
CA ASP A 19 -13.30 16.20 3.95
C ASP A 19 -12.68 14.98 3.25
N ASN A 20 -11.58 14.44 3.79
CA ASN A 20 -10.95 13.24 3.24
C ASN A 20 -11.90 12.05 3.31
N LEU A 21 -12.58 11.85 4.44
CA LEU A 21 -13.56 10.79 4.62
C LEU A 21 -14.67 10.88 3.56
N LYS A 22 -15.26 12.07 3.39
CA LYS A 22 -16.35 12.30 2.44
C LYS A 22 -15.91 11.93 1.02
N VAL A 23 -14.80 12.50 0.54
CA VAL A 23 -14.30 12.25 -0.81
C VAL A 23 -14.00 10.76 -1.03
N THR A 24 -13.35 10.13 -0.04
CA THR A 24 -12.95 8.72 -0.16
C THR A 24 -14.16 7.80 -0.18
N THR A 25 -15.15 8.02 0.70
CA THR A 25 -16.36 7.19 0.75
C THR A 25 -17.21 7.34 -0.52
N ASP A 26 -17.27 8.54 -1.11
CA ASP A 26 -17.95 8.75 -2.40
C ASP A 26 -17.29 7.93 -3.52
N LEU A 27 -15.95 7.89 -3.58
CA LEU A 27 -15.21 7.09 -4.57
C LEU A 27 -15.28 5.58 -4.30
N ILE A 28 -15.27 5.15 -3.02
CA ILE A 28 -15.49 3.73 -2.67
C ILE A 28 -16.85 3.27 -3.19
N ARG A 29 -17.92 4.07 -2.96
CA ARG A 29 -19.27 3.74 -3.46
C ARG A 29 -19.32 3.69 -4.99
N GLN A 30 -18.64 4.62 -5.68
CA GLN A 30 -18.50 4.56 -7.15
C GLN A 30 -17.81 3.26 -7.60
N ALA A 31 -16.78 2.79 -6.88
CA ALA A 31 -16.12 1.52 -7.19
C ALA A 31 -17.06 0.31 -6.98
N VAL A 32 -17.89 0.34 -5.92
CA VAL A 32 -18.93 -0.67 -5.67
C VAL A 32 -19.93 -0.69 -6.82
N ASP A 33 -20.44 0.47 -7.23
CA ASP A 33 -21.40 0.61 -8.32
C ASP A 33 -20.83 0.17 -9.68
N ALA A 34 -19.50 0.34 -9.86
CA ALA A 34 -18.77 -0.15 -11.03
C ALA A 34 -18.46 -1.66 -10.98
N GLY A 35 -18.89 -2.37 -9.94
CA GLY A 35 -18.79 -3.83 -9.83
C GLY A 35 -17.52 -4.35 -9.17
N ALA A 36 -16.79 -3.52 -8.43
CA ALA A 36 -15.62 -3.99 -7.69
C ALA A 36 -16.01 -4.98 -6.58
N ASP A 37 -15.19 -6.02 -6.39
CA ASP A 37 -15.27 -6.98 -5.30
C ASP A 37 -14.26 -6.70 -4.19
N PHE A 38 -13.10 -6.12 -4.57
CA PHE A 38 -12.03 -5.68 -3.70
C PHE A 38 -11.68 -4.22 -4.01
N ILE A 39 -11.73 -3.34 -3.01
CA ILE A 39 -11.50 -1.91 -3.17
C ILE A 39 -10.34 -1.50 -2.25
N ALA A 40 -9.33 -0.85 -2.81
CA ALA A 40 -8.17 -0.39 -2.05
C ALA A 40 -8.04 1.15 -2.12
N THR A 41 -7.80 1.77 -0.96
CA THR A 41 -7.52 3.21 -0.84
C THR A 41 -6.02 3.46 -0.65
N PRO A 42 -5.51 4.70 -0.85
CA PRO A 42 -4.08 5.00 -0.75
C PRO A 42 -3.51 4.97 0.66
N GLU A 43 -2.21 5.25 0.78
CA GLU A 43 -1.52 5.55 2.04
C GLU A 43 -2.05 6.85 2.65
N VAL A 44 -2.15 6.89 3.99
CA VAL A 44 -2.60 8.04 4.81
C VAL A 44 -3.93 8.65 4.33
N THR A 45 -4.86 7.78 3.96
CA THR A 45 -6.17 8.15 3.40
C THR A 45 -6.93 9.14 4.27
N ASN A 46 -6.92 8.96 5.60
CA ASN A 46 -7.65 9.80 6.54
C ASN A 46 -7.01 11.17 6.77
N LEU A 47 -5.67 11.27 6.69
CA LEU A 47 -4.96 12.48 7.11
C LEU A 47 -3.59 12.61 6.45
N LEU A 48 -3.36 13.66 5.67
CA LEU A 48 -2.04 14.03 5.19
C LEU A 48 -1.67 15.41 5.76
N GLU A 49 -1.10 15.40 6.97
CA GLU A 49 -0.73 16.59 7.73
C GLU A 49 0.79 16.66 7.89
N PRO A 50 1.47 17.64 7.28
CA PRO A 50 2.93 17.76 7.37
C PRO A 50 3.44 18.21 8.74
N ASN A 51 2.61 18.85 9.55
CA ASN A 51 2.98 19.29 10.90
C ASN A 51 2.73 18.18 11.91
N LYS A 52 3.81 17.65 12.54
CA LYS A 52 3.73 16.57 13.51
C LYS A 52 2.75 16.84 14.66
N ALA A 53 2.79 18.04 15.25
CA ALA A 53 1.93 18.36 16.39
C ALA A 53 0.44 18.40 15.98
N ALA A 54 0.14 19.01 14.82
CA ALA A 54 -1.21 19.03 14.27
C ALA A 54 -1.67 17.63 13.86
N ALA A 55 -0.79 16.79 13.32
CA ALA A 55 -1.11 15.39 13.02
C ALA A 55 -1.46 14.60 14.29
N GLN A 56 -0.68 14.79 15.37
CA GLN A 56 -0.97 14.20 16.68
C GLN A 56 -2.31 14.67 17.28
N GLU A 57 -2.67 15.94 17.09
CA GLU A 57 -3.95 16.48 17.56
C GLU A 57 -5.14 15.84 16.82
N LYS A 58 -5.04 15.74 15.48
CA LYS A 58 -6.14 15.29 14.60
C LYS A 58 -6.29 13.77 14.54
N ALA A 59 -5.19 13.02 14.64
CA ALA A 59 -5.24 11.55 14.59
C ALA A 59 -6.04 11.02 15.80
N GLN A 60 -6.67 9.88 15.62
CA GLN A 60 -7.49 9.20 16.62
C GLN A 60 -6.89 7.86 17.01
N LEU A 61 -7.30 7.29 18.14
CA LEU A 61 -7.06 5.90 18.46
C LEU A 61 -7.82 5.01 17.48
N GLN A 62 -7.37 3.80 17.27
CA GLN A 62 -7.98 2.88 16.30
C GLN A 62 -9.48 2.71 16.50
N ASP A 63 -9.91 2.53 17.74
CA ASP A 63 -11.32 2.26 18.07
C ASP A 63 -12.21 3.51 17.95
N ASP A 64 -11.61 4.69 17.92
CA ASP A 64 -12.29 5.98 17.79
C ASP A 64 -12.18 6.57 16.37
N ASP A 65 -11.37 5.94 15.47
CA ASP A 65 -11.11 6.50 14.13
C ASP A 65 -12.35 6.44 13.25
N ILE A 66 -12.86 7.63 12.91
CA ILE A 66 -14.10 7.77 12.14
C ILE A 66 -13.98 7.23 10.71
N THR A 67 -12.78 7.24 10.12
CA THR A 67 -12.55 6.72 8.77
C THR A 67 -12.59 5.19 8.78
N LEU A 68 -11.93 4.57 9.77
CA LEU A 68 -11.99 3.13 9.94
C LEU A 68 -13.42 2.66 10.22
N ALA A 69 -14.16 3.36 11.08
CA ALA A 69 -15.56 3.04 11.39
C ALA A 69 -16.42 3.09 10.12
N ALA A 70 -16.33 4.17 9.34
CA ALA A 70 -17.10 4.32 8.10
C ALA A 70 -16.72 3.26 7.04
N PHE A 71 -15.45 2.89 6.92
CA PHE A 71 -15.02 1.85 5.99
C PHE A 71 -15.56 0.48 6.37
N ARG A 72 -15.60 0.17 7.66
CA ARG A 72 -16.21 -1.07 8.18
C ARG A 72 -17.72 -1.10 7.91
N GLU A 73 -18.41 0.02 8.08
CA GLU A 73 -19.83 0.14 7.74
C GLU A 73 -20.08 -0.11 6.26
N ILE A 74 -19.31 0.56 5.37
CA ILE A 74 -19.46 0.39 3.92
C ILE A 74 -19.17 -1.06 3.51
N ALA A 75 -18.15 -1.70 4.06
CA ALA A 75 -17.84 -3.09 3.78
C ALA A 75 -19.02 -4.02 4.18
N ALA A 76 -19.60 -3.83 5.38
CA ALA A 76 -20.76 -4.60 5.85
C ALA A 76 -22.02 -4.32 5.04
N GLU A 77 -22.28 -3.06 4.66
CA GLU A 77 -23.43 -2.65 3.87
C GLU A 77 -23.41 -3.25 2.45
N THR A 78 -22.21 -3.23 1.83
CA THR A 78 -22.05 -3.60 0.42
C THR A 78 -21.66 -5.07 0.22
N GLY A 79 -21.20 -5.74 1.26
CA GLY A 79 -20.65 -7.10 1.18
C GLY A 79 -19.32 -7.18 0.41
N LYS A 80 -18.57 -6.06 0.33
CA LYS A 80 -17.31 -5.97 -0.42
C LYS A 80 -16.10 -5.98 0.51
N TRP A 81 -14.98 -6.50 -0.02
CA TRP A 81 -13.69 -6.40 0.65
C TRP A 81 -13.11 -5.01 0.49
N LEU A 82 -12.58 -4.44 1.57
CA LEU A 82 -12.02 -3.10 1.56
C LEU A 82 -10.65 -3.09 2.23
N LEU A 83 -9.65 -2.58 1.52
CA LEU A 83 -8.35 -2.25 2.08
C LEU A 83 -8.31 -0.74 2.37
N ALA A 84 -8.39 -0.35 3.65
CA ALA A 84 -7.89 0.95 4.06
C ALA A 84 -6.37 0.92 3.88
N GLY A 85 -5.89 1.46 2.78
CA GLY A 85 -4.51 1.33 2.33
C GLY A 85 -3.52 1.73 3.41
N SER A 86 -3.71 2.90 4.04
CA SER A 86 -3.35 3.11 5.44
C SER A 86 -4.09 4.30 6.04
N LEU A 87 -4.15 4.29 7.36
CA LEU A 87 -4.65 5.37 8.20
C LEU A 87 -3.57 5.82 9.18
N VAL A 88 -3.60 7.10 9.49
CA VAL A 88 -2.77 7.72 10.53
C VAL A 88 -3.46 7.49 11.88
N ILE A 89 -2.89 6.64 12.71
CA ILE A 89 -3.50 6.16 13.95
C ILE A 89 -2.61 6.51 15.15
N LYS A 90 -3.21 6.97 16.26
CA LYS A 90 -2.52 7.13 17.55
C LYS A 90 -2.20 5.79 18.18
N LYS A 91 -1.04 5.72 18.84
CA LYS A 91 -0.68 4.61 19.72
C LYS A 91 -0.88 5.04 21.18
N PRO A 92 -1.45 4.18 22.05
CA PRO A 92 -1.65 4.53 23.45
C PRO A 92 -0.35 4.84 24.20
N ASP A 93 0.74 4.12 23.86
CA ASP A 93 1.98 4.11 24.63
C ASP A 93 3.20 4.65 23.83
N ASP A 94 2.99 5.40 22.75
CA ASP A 94 4.06 6.01 21.95
C ASP A 94 3.63 7.42 21.51
N ASP A 95 4.50 8.40 21.68
CA ASP A 95 4.30 9.77 21.22
C ASP A 95 4.34 9.91 19.68
N ARG A 96 4.64 8.81 18.99
CA ARG A 96 4.58 8.73 17.52
C ARG A 96 3.28 8.08 17.07
N LEU A 97 2.86 8.45 15.89
CA LEU A 97 1.74 7.87 15.18
C LEU A 97 2.11 6.51 14.55
N THR A 98 1.13 5.78 14.09
CA THR A 98 1.30 4.58 13.28
C THR A 98 0.70 4.83 11.89
N ASN A 99 1.43 4.41 10.87
CA ASN A 99 0.96 4.34 9.48
C ASN A 99 0.45 2.91 9.27
N ARG A 100 -0.87 2.68 9.48
CA ARG A 100 -1.48 1.34 9.60
C ARG A 100 -2.47 1.05 8.50
N SER A 101 -2.25 -0.06 7.80
CA SER A 101 -3.19 -0.66 6.86
C SER A 101 -4.18 -1.57 7.57
N PHE A 102 -5.43 -1.59 7.07
CA PHE A 102 -6.48 -2.49 7.55
C PHE A 102 -7.13 -3.20 6.38
N LEU A 103 -7.12 -4.53 6.40
CA LEU A 103 -7.97 -5.31 5.52
C LEU A 103 -9.29 -5.61 6.23
N ILE A 104 -10.39 -5.21 5.60
CA ILE A 104 -11.75 -5.31 6.14
C ILE A 104 -12.52 -6.30 5.27
N GLY A 105 -13.11 -7.30 5.92
CA GLY A 105 -13.96 -8.30 5.28
C GLY A 105 -15.36 -7.77 4.95
N PRO A 106 -16.14 -8.54 4.17
CA PRO A 106 -17.47 -8.15 3.71
C PRO A 106 -18.52 -8.08 4.83
N ASP A 107 -18.17 -8.50 6.03
CA ASP A 107 -18.97 -8.36 7.25
C ASP A 107 -18.58 -7.13 8.10
N GLY A 108 -17.64 -6.31 7.61
CA GLY A 108 -17.09 -5.17 8.33
C GLY A 108 -16.05 -5.54 9.41
N ALA A 109 -15.69 -6.82 9.55
CA ALA A 109 -14.65 -7.22 10.49
C ALA A 109 -13.24 -6.90 9.95
N ILE A 110 -12.33 -6.50 10.85
CA ILE A 110 -10.93 -6.35 10.51
C ILE A 110 -10.31 -7.75 10.43
N VAL A 111 -9.90 -8.15 9.22
CA VAL A 111 -9.27 -9.45 8.95
C VAL A 111 -7.77 -9.40 9.22
N ALA A 112 -7.10 -8.30 8.87
CA ALA A 112 -5.68 -8.12 9.09
C ALA A 112 -5.33 -6.64 9.29
N GLN A 113 -4.20 -6.42 10.00
CA GLN A 113 -3.59 -5.10 10.21
C GLN A 113 -2.11 -5.18 9.88
N TYR A 114 -1.57 -4.13 9.27
CA TYR A 114 -0.15 -4.03 8.96
C TYR A 114 0.36 -2.65 9.28
N ASP A 115 1.38 -2.54 10.13
CA ASP A 115 2.11 -1.30 10.39
C ASP A 115 3.29 -1.20 9.43
N LYS A 116 3.41 -0.07 8.72
CA LYS A 116 4.53 0.19 7.81
C LYS A 116 5.87 -0.08 8.49
N ILE A 117 6.70 -0.92 7.88
CA ILE A 117 7.99 -1.32 8.44
C ILE A 117 9.07 -0.27 8.12
N HIS A 118 9.15 0.15 6.85
CA HIS A 118 10.24 1.00 6.39
C HIS A 118 9.82 2.46 6.32
N MET A 119 10.44 3.29 7.17
CA MET A 119 10.18 4.72 7.25
C MET A 119 10.90 5.48 6.14
N PHE A 120 10.19 6.43 5.51
CA PHE A 120 10.72 7.24 4.41
C PHE A 120 11.62 8.37 4.95
N ASP A 121 12.85 8.01 5.33
CA ASP A 121 13.89 8.94 5.77
C ASP A 121 14.88 9.13 4.62
N VAL A 122 14.71 10.22 3.86
CA VAL A 122 15.48 10.48 2.65
C VAL A 122 15.88 11.94 2.50
N GLU A 123 16.98 12.16 1.79
CA GLU A 123 17.43 13.47 1.33
C GLU A 123 17.66 13.39 -0.18
N LEU A 124 16.90 14.17 -0.95
CA LEU A 124 16.97 14.16 -2.40
C LEU A 124 17.86 15.31 -2.91
N GLN A 125 18.44 15.13 -4.10
CA GLN A 125 19.37 16.12 -4.70
C GLN A 125 18.71 17.48 -4.98
N ASN A 126 17.38 17.52 -5.15
CA ASN A 126 16.61 18.75 -5.32
C ASN A 126 16.36 19.53 -4.02
N GLY A 127 16.92 19.06 -2.88
CA GLY A 127 16.72 19.65 -1.55
C GLY A 127 15.46 19.18 -0.82
N GLU A 128 14.67 18.29 -1.41
CA GLU A 128 13.54 17.65 -0.75
C GLU A 128 14.06 16.66 0.31
N SER A 129 13.61 16.81 1.56
CA SER A 129 14.01 15.96 2.67
C SER A 129 12.80 15.51 3.46
N HIS A 130 12.77 14.22 3.76
CA HIS A 130 11.74 13.58 4.56
C HIS A 130 12.38 12.84 5.74
N LYS A 131 11.76 12.89 6.90
CA LYS A 131 12.15 12.19 8.12
C LYS A 131 10.89 11.60 8.78
N GLU A 132 10.30 10.59 8.11
CA GLU A 132 9.05 9.96 8.54
C GLU A 132 9.16 9.34 9.94
N SER A 133 10.32 8.76 10.28
CA SER A 133 10.59 8.15 11.59
C SER A 133 10.45 9.10 12.80
N ARG A 134 10.50 10.43 12.56
CA ARG A 134 10.28 11.42 13.62
C ARG A 134 8.82 11.51 14.05
N ALA A 135 7.88 11.19 13.15
CA ALA A 135 6.44 11.29 13.38
C ALA A 135 5.77 9.93 13.54
N TYR A 136 6.31 8.91 12.90
CA TYR A 136 5.72 7.56 12.86
C TYR A 136 6.66 6.51 13.46
N ALA A 137 6.07 5.57 14.22
CA ALA A 137 6.74 4.39 14.72
C ALA A 137 6.72 3.31 13.64
N PRO A 138 7.85 2.64 13.35
CA PRO A 138 7.88 1.51 12.42
C PRO A 138 7.16 0.29 13.00
N GLY A 139 6.58 -0.52 12.11
CA GLY A 139 6.19 -1.89 12.40
C GLY A 139 7.40 -2.84 12.41
N ASP A 140 7.17 -4.04 12.88
CA ASP A 140 8.18 -5.11 13.00
C ASP A 140 7.74 -6.46 12.42
N LYS A 141 6.55 -6.50 11.78
CA LYS A 141 5.94 -7.75 11.28
C LYS A 141 5.50 -7.61 9.84
N ALA A 142 5.97 -8.52 8.99
CA ALA A 142 5.37 -8.76 7.68
C ALA A 142 4.02 -9.47 7.87
N VAL A 143 3.01 -9.09 7.11
CA VAL A 143 1.64 -9.60 7.25
C VAL A 143 1.14 -10.21 5.95
N LEU A 144 0.71 -11.47 6.06
CA LEU A 144 -0.03 -12.19 5.04
C LEU A 144 -1.49 -12.25 5.50
N ALA A 145 -2.39 -11.64 4.75
CA ALA A 145 -3.81 -11.59 5.08
C ALA A 145 -4.56 -12.68 4.32
N ASP A 146 -5.43 -13.42 5.01
CA ASP A 146 -6.26 -14.45 4.39
C ASP A 146 -7.54 -13.85 3.81
N THR A 147 -7.85 -14.18 2.57
CA THR A 147 -9.06 -13.74 1.88
C THR A 147 -9.76 -14.93 1.21
N VAL A 148 -11.00 -14.75 0.76
CA VAL A 148 -11.71 -15.78 -0.02
C VAL A 148 -11.01 -16.14 -1.33
N TRP A 149 -10.05 -15.31 -1.78
CA TRP A 149 -9.22 -15.51 -2.98
C TRP A 149 -7.83 -16.08 -2.65
N GLY A 150 -7.54 -16.35 -1.39
CA GLY A 150 -6.25 -16.78 -0.87
C GLY A 150 -5.43 -15.63 -0.29
N PRO A 151 -4.15 -15.86 0.02
CA PRO A 151 -3.35 -14.94 0.81
C PRO A 151 -2.90 -13.68 0.01
N PHE A 152 -3.09 -12.51 0.63
CA PHE A 152 -2.63 -11.21 0.17
C PHE A 152 -1.46 -10.73 1.03
N GLY A 153 -0.38 -10.27 0.41
CA GLY A 153 0.75 -9.65 1.10
C GLY A 153 0.52 -8.15 1.28
N LEU A 154 0.60 -7.67 2.53
CA LEU A 154 0.40 -6.26 2.84
C LEU A 154 1.75 -5.53 2.88
N SER A 155 1.79 -4.35 2.31
CA SER A 155 2.91 -3.40 2.39
C SER A 155 2.39 -1.97 2.25
N ILE A 156 3.23 -0.96 2.53
CA ILE A 156 2.87 0.45 2.38
C ILE A 156 4.05 1.21 1.74
N CYS A 157 3.81 1.81 0.57
CA CYS A 157 4.62 2.86 -0.06
C CYS A 157 6.12 2.56 -0.12
N TYR A 158 6.91 3.11 0.79
CA TYR A 158 8.38 2.96 0.80
C TYR A 158 8.85 1.52 0.91
N ASP A 159 8.02 0.62 1.49
CA ASP A 159 8.27 -0.82 1.53
C ASP A 159 8.55 -1.40 0.14
N VAL A 160 8.02 -0.78 -0.93
CA VAL A 160 8.25 -1.25 -2.32
C VAL A 160 9.73 -1.32 -2.70
N ARG A 161 10.61 -0.59 -2.02
CA ARG A 161 12.05 -0.60 -2.28
C ARG A 161 12.77 -1.80 -1.66
N PHE A 162 12.12 -2.53 -0.77
CA PHE A 162 12.69 -3.63 0.00
C PHE A 162 12.23 -4.98 -0.56
N SER A 163 12.89 -5.45 -1.61
CA SER A 163 12.51 -6.66 -2.35
C SER A 163 12.38 -7.92 -1.48
N HIS A 164 13.20 -8.02 -0.41
CA HIS A 164 13.17 -9.17 0.50
C HIS A 164 11.83 -9.31 1.22
N LEU A 165 11.14 -8.21 1.57
CA LEU A 165 9.79 -8.26 2.15
C LEU A 165 8.82 -8.97 1.19
N TYR A 166 8.79 -8.56 -0.07
CA TYR A 166 7.91 -9.12 -1.10
C TYR A 166 8.24 -10.59 -1.39
N GLN A 167 9.54 -10.92 -1.43
CA GLN A 167 9.98 -12.30 -1.62
C GLN A 167 9.49 -13.19 -0.47
N GLN A 168 9.62 -12.76 0.78
CA GLN A 168 9.14 -13.52 1.94
C GLN A 168 7.61 -13.71 1.88
N LEU A 169 6.85 -12.67 1.56
CA LEU A 169 5.40 -12.77 1.37
C LEU A 169 5.04 -13.76 0.26
N ALA A 170 5.75 -13.72 -0.88
CA ALA A 170 5.52 -14.61 -2.01
C ALA A 170 5.86 -16.08 -1.68
N LEU A 171 6.98 -16.32 -0.97
CA LEU A 171 7.37 -17.64 -0.47
C LEU A 171 6.36 -18.20 0.54
N ALA A 172 5.76 -17.34 1.35
CA ALA A 172 4.67 -17.67 2.26
C ALA A 172 3.31 -17.87 1.55
N GLY A 173 3.24 -17.65 0.23
CA GLY A 173 2.08 -17.97 -0.59
C GLY A 173 1.27 -16.77 -1.09
N ALA A 174 1.68 -15.54 -0.86
CA ALA A 174 0.97 -14.36 -1.36
C ALA A 174 0.77 -14.45 -2.87
N ARG A 175 -0.47 -14.21 -3.31
CA ARG A 175 -0.88 -14.20 -4.73
C ARG A 175 -1.10 -12.78 -5.24
N VAL A 176 -1.41 -11.87 -4.32
CA VAL A 176 -1.63 -10.44 -4.54
C VAL A 176 -0.77 -9.69 -3.53
N MET A 177 -0.10 -8.64 -3.97
CA MET A 177 0.64 -7.69 -3.15
C MET A 177 -0.07 -6.34 -3.18
N THR A 178 -0.37 -5.77 -2.03
CA THR A 178 -0.96 -4.44 -1.94
C THR A 178 0.12 -3.41 -1.61
N VAL A 179 0.11 -2.29 -2.34
CA VAL A 179 1.12 -1.22 -2.20
C VAL A 179 0.44 0.15 -2.19
N PRO A 180 -0.43 0.44 -1.21
CA PRO A 180 -0.98 1.79 -1.06
C PRO A 180 0.16 2.80 -0.82
N ALA A 181 0.09 3.96 -1.47
CA ALA A 181 1.21 4.90 -1.44
C ALA A 181 0.81 6.38 -1.47
N ALA A 182 1.71 7.21 -0.91
CA ALA A 182 1.78 8.65 -1.10
C ALA A 182 3.17 9.04 -1.66
N PHE A 183 3.51 8.44 -2.80
CA PHE A 183 4.83 8.57 -3.43
C PHE A 183 5.09 10.01 -3.86
N THR A 184 6.27 10.55 -3.56
CA THR A 184 6.62 11.90 -3.98
C THR A 184 6.66 12.00 -5.52
N GLU A 185 6.33 13.15 -6.07
CA GLU A 185 6.32 13.35 -7.53
C GLU A 185 7.67 13.03 -8.15
N THR A 186 8.77 13.56 -7.57
CA THR A 186 10.15 13.36 -8.07
C THR A 186 10.52 11.89 -8.15
N THR A 187 10.31 11.13 -7.08
CA THR A 187 10.68 9.71 -7.07
C THR A 187 9.64 8.84 -7.77
N GLY A 188 8.40 9.31 -7.85
CA GLY A 188 7.32 8.63 -8.56
C GLY A 188 7.59 8.56 -10.06
N GLN A 189 7.89 9.68 -10.69
CA GLN A 189 8.24 9.76 -12.11
C GLN A 189 9.40 8.83 -12.48
N ALA A 190 10.40 8.73 -11.61
CA ALA A 190 11.58 7.91 -11.88
C ALA A 190 11.44 6.42 -11.56
N HIS A 191 10.64 6.05 -10.54
CA HIS A 191 10.74 4.72 -9.95
C HIS A 191 9.41 3.96 -9.82
N TRP A 192 8.25 4.62 -9.73
CA TRP A 192 6.99 4.01 -9.34
C TRP A 192 6.61 2.81 -10.21
N HIS A 193 6.48 3.01 -11.49
CA HIS A 193 6.14 1.96 -12.46
C HIS A 193 7.16 0.83 -12.47
N ILE A 194 8.44 1.18 -12.47
CA ILE A 194 9.53 0.19 -12.55
C ILE A 194 9.53 -0.70 -11.33
N LEU A 195 9.44 -0.13 -10.12
CA LEU A 195 9.46 -0.89 -8.88
C LEU A 195 8.24 -1.80 -8.76
N LEU A 196 7.03 -1.30 -9.02
CA LEU A 196 5.81 -2.11 -8.91
C LEU A 196 5.81 -3.27 -9.90
N ARG A 197 6.21 -3.02 -11.16
CA ARG A 197 6.35 -4.08 -12.17
C ARG A 197 7.41 -5.10 -11.77
N ALA A 198 8.54 -4.66 -11.21
CA ALA A 198 9.56 -5.57 -10.70
C ALA A 198 8.98 -6.46 -9.57
N ARG A 199 8.21 -5.87 -8.62
CA ARG A 199 7.56 -6.65 -7.55
C ARG A 199 6.58 -7.70 -8.10
N ALA A 200 5.82 -7.36 -9.13
CA ALA A 200 4.93 -8.31 -9.80
C ALA A 200 5.71 -9.46 -10.46
N ILE A 201 6.72 -9.13 -11.27
CA ILE A 201 7.50 -10.07 -12.07
C ILE A 201 8.29 -11.05 -11.20
N GLU A 202 9.11 -10.52 -10.28
CA GLU A 202 10.02 -11.35 -9.47
C GLU A 202 9.30 -12.25 -8.46
N ASN A 203 8.04 -11.91 -8.11
CA ASN A 203 7.22 -12.70 -7.18
C ASN A 203 6.12 -13.52 -7.88
N GLY A 204 5.93 -13.31 -9.19
CA GLY A 204 4.85 -13.94 -9.94
C GLY A 204 3.49 -13.70 -9.26
N ALA A 205 3.20 -12.46 -8.88
CA ALA A 205 2.03 -12.05 -8.12
C ALA A 205 1.38 -10.80 -8.73
N PHE A 206 0.07 -10.63 -8.55
CA PHE A 206 -0.58 -9.36 -8.85
C PHE A 206 -0.09 -8.26 -7.90
N VAL A 207 -0.06 -7.02 -8.37
CA VAL A 207 0.17 -5.83 -7.56
C VAL A 207 -1.02 -4.90 -7.69
N ILE A 208 -1.60 -4.49 -6.54
CA ILE A 208 -2.68 -3.51 -6.45
C ILE A 208 -2.12 -2.32 -5.66
N ALA A 209 -1.92 -1.20 -6.34
CA ALA A 209 -1.19 -0.05 -5.82
C ALA A 209 -2.00 1.25 -5.94
N PRO A 210 -2.96 1.49 -5.02
CA PRO A 210 -3.68 2.75 -4.95
C PRO A 210 -2.75 3.87 -4.47
N ALA A 211 -2.83 5.05 -5.08
CA ALA A 211 -1.91 6.14 -4.83
C ALA A 211 -2.62 7.46 -4.48
N GLN A 212 -1.98 8.24 -3.61
CA GLN A 212 -2.29 9.66 -3.44
C GLN A 212 -1.81 10.44 -4.67
N CYS A 213 -2.57 11.44 -5.12
CA CYS A 213 -2.23 12.25 -6.26
C CYS A 213 -2.33 13.76 -5.96
N GLY A 214 -1.69 14.56 -6.80
CA GLY A 214 -1.84 16.01 -6.83
C GLY A 214 -1.21 16.76 -5.65
N GLN A 215 -1.69 17.97 -5.40
CA GLN A 215 -1.12 18.91 -4.41
C GLN A 215 -1.85 18.81 -3.08
N HIS A 216 -1.16 18.38 -2.03
CA HIS A 216 -1.70 18.24 -0.65
C HIS A 216 -1.49 19.49 0.19
N SER A 217 -0.35 20.17 0.00
CA SER A 217 0.02 21.43 0.65
C SER A 217 0.98 22.21 -0.23
N GLU A 218 1.38 23.40 0.14
CA GLU A 218 2.35 24.22 -0.64
C GLU A 218 3.64 23.46 -0.98
N LYS A 219 4.07 22.53 -0.11
CA LYS A 219 5.35 21.83 -0.20
C LYS A 219 5.21 20.33 -0.49
N ARG A 220 4.00 19.79 -0.53
CA ARG A 220 3.79 18.34 -0.70
C ARG A 220 2.93 18.05 -1.92
N ARG A 221 3.53 17.41 -2.90
CA ARG A 221 2.86 16.85 -4.07
C ARG A 221 3.18 15.38 -4.21
N THR A 222 2.20 14.59 -4.62
CA THR A 222 2.36 13.16 -4.88
C THR A 222 2.08 12.83 -6.34
N TYR A 223 2.64 11.71 -6.78
CA TYR A 223 2.74 11.34 -8.18
C TYR A 223 1.41 10.87 -8.79
N GLY A 224 0.53 10.27 -7.98
CA GLY A 224 -0.66 9.60 -8.51
C GLY A 224 -0.33 8.29 -9.19
N HIS A 225 -0.95 8.05 -10.34
CA HIS A 225 -0.74 6.85 -11.15
C HIS A 225 -0.98 5.56 -10.36
N SER A 226 -2.17 5.44 -9.74
CA SER A 226 -2.60 4.16 -9.16
C SER A 226 -2.51 3.07 -10.22
N LEU A 227 -2.02 1.88 -9.85
CA LEU A 227 -1.73 0.80 -10.78
C LEU A 227 -2.33 -0.53 -10.33
N ILE A 228 -2.83 -1.31 -11.28
CA ILE A 228 -3.11 -2.73 -11.13
C ILE A 228 -2.26 -3.48 -12.15
N ILE A 229 -1.42 -4.42 -11.68
CA ILE A 229 -0.39 -5.08 -12.50
C ILE A 229 -0.52 -6.58 -12.36
N ASP A 230 -0.40 -7.30 -13.47
CA ASP A 230 -0.47 -8.76 -13.52
C ASP A 230 0.87 -9.43 -13.12
N PRO A 231 0.91 -10.75 -12.87
CA PRO A 231 2.13 -11.46 -12.51
C PRO A 231 3.22 -11.51 -13.61
N TRP A 232 2.92 -11.04 -14.82
CA TRP A 232 3.89 -10.91 -15.92
C TRP A 232 4.49 -9.51 -16.01
N GLY A 233 3.96 -8.56 -15.21
CA GLY A 233 4.34 -7.15 -15.20
C GLY A 233 3.57 -6.30 -16.21
N GLU A 234 2.47 -6.81 -16.79
CA GLU A 234 1.56 -6.02 -17.60
C GLU A 234 0.70 -5.12 -16.71
N ILE A 235 0.57 -3.86 -17.10
CA ILE A 235 -0.32 -2.89 -16.44
C ILE A 235 -1.72 -3.15 -16.97
N LEU A 236 -2.61 -3.66 -16.11
CA LEU A 236 -4.00 -3.94 -16.44
C LEU A 236 -4.87 -2.69 -16.37
N ALA A 237 -4.57 -1.80 -15.43
CA ALA A 237 -5.21 -0.50 -15.30
C ALA A 237 -4.25 0.51 -14.68
N GLU A 238 -4.34 1.76 -15.14
CA GLU A 238 -3.56 2.88 -14.66
C GLU A 238 -4.43 4.13 -14.54
N ALA A 239 -4.32 4.85 -13.41
CA ALA A 239 -4.87 6.19 -13.26
C ALA A 239 -3.88 7.23 -13.79
N GLY A 240 -4.37 8.43 -14.09
CA GLY A 240 -3.53 9.58 -14.34
C GLY A 240 -3.08 10.26 -13.03
N ASP A 241 -3.02 11.59 -13.07
CA ASP A 241 -2.61 12.44 -11.95
C ASP A 241 -3.81 13.09 -11.20
N GLU A 242 -5.04 12.77 -11.58
CA GLU A 242 -6.27 13.30 -11.00
C GLU A 242 -6.98 12.26 -10.09
N PRO A 243 -7.76 12.70 -9.08
CA PRO A 243 -8.59 11.80 -8.28
C PRO A 243 -9.60 11.01 -9.11
N GLY A 244 -9.85 9.76 -8.70
CA GLY A 244 -10.81 8.88 -9.38
C GLY A 244 -10.65 7.42 -8.98
N ILE A 245 -11.19 6.54 -9.81
CA ILE A 245 -11.09 5.09 -9.61
C ILE A 245 -10.57 4.41 -10.88
N ILE A 246 -9.83 3.33 -10.70
CA ILE A 246 -9.51 2.38 -11.78
C ILE A 246 -9.94 0.98 -11.36
N LEU A 247 -10.32 0.15 -12.32
CA LEU A 247 -10.71 -1.23 -12.09
C LEU A 247 -9.99 -2.17 -13.06
N ALA A 248 -9.71 -3.39 -12.59
CA ALA A 248 -9.27 -4.50 -13.43
C ALA A 248 -9.78 -5.84 -12.90
N GLU A 249 -10.03 -6.78 -13.80
CA GLU A 249 -10.28 -8.16 -13.45
C GLU A 249 -8.97 -8.84 -13.06
N ILE A 250 -8.99 -9.57 -11.94
CA ILE A 250 -7.87 -10.35 -11.40
C ILE A 250 -8.18 -11.83 -11.60
N ASP A 251 -7.48 -12.47 -12.53
CA ASP A 251 -7.53 -13.92 -12.73
C ASP A 251 -6.36 -14.58 -12.00
N LEU A 252 -6.62 -15.12 -10.83
CA LEU A 252 -5.59 -15.75 -9.98
C LEU A 252 -4.94 -17.01 -10.58
N ASP A 253 -5.53 -17.63 -11.59
CA ASP A 253 -4.94 -18.75 -12.28
C ASP A 253 -3.65 -18.33 -13.03
N GLN A 254 -3.53 -17.05 -13.38
CA GLN A 254 -2.31 -16.48 -13.94
C GLN A 254 -1.11 -16.58 -12.98
N VAL A 255 -1.32 -16.49 -11.66
CA VAL A 255 -0.26 -16.64 -10.66
C VAL A 255 0.40 -18.02 -10.79
N ALA A 256 -0.40 -19.08 -10.76
CA ALA A 256 0.10 -20.45 -10.90
C ALA A 256 0.81 -20.65 -12.26
N LYS A 257 0.19 -20.17 -13.35
CA LYS A 257 0.74 -20.24 -14.69
C LYS A 257 2.10 -19.55 -14.83
N ARG A 258 2.23 -18.31 -14.31
CA ARG A 258 3.49 -17.54 -14.40
C ARG A 258 4.59 -18.13 -13.52
N ARG A 259 4.25 -18.55 -12.29
CA ARG A 259 5.19 -19.24 -11.40
C ARG A 259 5.64 -20.60 -11.94
N GLN A 260 4.83 -21.26 -12.76
CA GLN A 260 5.24 -22.48 -13.48
C GLN A 260 6.18 -22.16 -14.66
N GLN A 261 5.90 -21.09 -15.42
CA GLN A 261 6.72 -20.69 -16.56
C GLN A 261 8.11 -20.18 -16.12
N ILE A 262 8.17 -19.40 -15.05
CA ILE A 262 9.40 -18.87 -14.47
C ILE A 262 9.40 -19.21 -12.98
N PRO A 263 9.91 -20.39 -12.58
CA PRO A 263 9.81 -20.89 -11.20
C PRO A 263 10.91 -20.33 -10.29
N ASN A 264 11.20 -19.03 -10.37
CA ASN A 264 12.27 -18.37 -9.63
C ASN A 264 12.14 -18.52 -8.10
N LEU A 265 10.91 -18.50 -7.54
CA LEU A 265 10.68 -18.73 -6.11
C LEU A 265 11.08 -20.17 -5.68
N LYS A 266 10.89 -21.19 -6.56
CA LYS A 266 11.33 -22.57 -6.31
C LYS A 266 12.83 -22.76 -6.55
N ASN A 267 13.42 -21.92 -7.41
CA ASN A 267 14.83 -21.96 -7.76
C ASN A 267 15.69 -21.13 -6.80
N HIS A 268 15.08 -20.54 -5.77
CA HIS A 268 15.80 -19.83 -4.70
C HIS A 268 16.90 -20.70 -4.10
N ARG A 269 18.09 -20.13 -3.89
CA ARG A 269 19.25 -20.77 -3.29
C ARG A 269 19.81 -19.86 -2.22
N ASP A 270 20.18 -20.46 -1.10
CA ASP A 270 21.05 -19.80 -0.13
C ASP A 270 22.48 -19.74 -0.71
N PHE A 271 23.20 -18.71 -0.36
CA PHE A 271 24.59 -18.52 -0.78
C PHE A 271 25.38 -17.79 0.30
N ASP A 272 26.66 -18.07 0.37
CA ASP A 272 27.59 -17.34 1.23
C ASP A 272 28.16 -16.12 0.50
N LEU A 273 28.18 -14.98 1.17
CA LEU A 273 28.82 -13.78 0.64
C LEU A 273 30.31 -13.80 0.96
N VAL A 274 31.14 -13.90 -0.05
CA VAL A 274 32.59 -13.76 0.09
C VAL A 274 32.96 -12.29 -0.04
N VAL A 275 33.42 -11.70 1.07
CA VAL A 275 33.87 -10.28 1.10
C VAL A 275 35.39 -10.31 1.24
N PRO A 276 36.15 -9.62 0.33
CA PRO A 276 37.60 -9.44 0.47
C PRO A 276 37.94 -8.70 1.77
N ASP A 277 39.02 -9.10 2.45
CA ASP A 277 39.46 -8.49 3.71
C ASP A 277 39.63 -6.98 3.62
N SER A 278 40.06 -6.45 2.47
CA SER A 278 40.19 -5.02 2.21
C SER A 278 38.89 -4.23 2.23
N ILE A 279 37.73 -4.90 2.10
CA ILE A 279 36.38 -4.29 2.15
C ILE A 279 35.73 -4.52 3.50
N ALA A 280 36.01 -5.65 4.15
CA ALA A 280 35.44 -5.99 5.46
C ALA A 280 35.80 -4.98 6.55
N THR A 281 36.96 -4.35 6.47
CA THR A 281 37.46 -3.33 7.42
C THR A 281 36.88 -1.92 7.20
N ALA A 282 36.13 -1.68 6.12
CA ALA A 282 35.53 -0.37 5.79
C ALA A 282 34.05 -0.25 6.25
N ALA A 283 33.47 -1.27 6.83
CA ALA A 283 32.04 -1.35 7.23
C ALA A 283 31.82 -1.18 8.76
N GLU A 284 32.88 -0.93 9.54
CA GLU A 284 32.85 -0.51 10.95
C GLU A 284 33.00 1.01 11.02
#